data_d9080e54846a1a43aadd9f3dfb3fbe7b
#
_entry.id   d9080e54846a1a43aadd9f3dfb3fbe7b
#
_cell.length_a   1.000
_cell.length_b   1.000
_cell.length_c   1.000
_cell.angle_alpha   90.00
_cell.angle_beta   90.00
_cell.angle_gamma   90.00
#
_symmetry.space_group_name_H-M   'P 1'
#
loop_
_entity.id
_entity.type
_entity.pdbx_description
1 polymer ?
#
loop_
_entity_poly.entity_id
_entity_poly.type
_entity_poly.pdbx_seq_one_letter_code
_entity_poly.pdbx_strand_id
1 'polypeptide(L)'
;MGTTLLSLIPFRLSPTHVQEDIVIRPQTLVTRYLHGQALCVRCNRPVIQAGEGELLNAPIGPVAKSTALYLRYRMGIPYRKTTELLRELYGLKFVPASALGFDRKATARGGPIYEDLRDKIRTSDVVHADETSWRSDGVGHYVWFAGNENLAFFHIDRHRSADVAKTIFGEDFDGTL
;
A
#
# COMPACT_ATOMS: atom_id res chain seq x y z
N MET A 1 68.08 -18.03 -41.94
CA MET A 1 67.31 -17.25 -40.96
C MET A 1 65.86 -17.31 -41.41
N GLY A 2 65.09 -18.20 -40.82
CA GLY A 2 63.66 -18.41 -41.18
C GLY A 2 62.78 -17.60 -40.22
N THR A 3 62.07 -16.63 -40.79
CA THR A 3 61.07 -15.85 -40.07
C THR A 3 59.79 -16.63 -40.01
N THR A 4 59.45 -17.20 -38.86
CA THR A 4 58.19 -17.86 -38.61
C THR A 4 57.09 -16.81 -38.52
N LEU A 5 56.24 -16.76 -39.53
CA LEU A 5 54.98 -16.00 -39.47
C LEU A 5 54.04 -16.65 -38.48
N LEU A 6 53.87 -16.06 -37.30
CA LEU A 6 52.80 -16.40 -36.37
C LEU A 6 51.46 -16.08 -37.07
N SER A 7 50.73 -17.12 -37.47
CA SER A 7 49.36 -16.96 -37.96
C SER A 7 48.49 -16.45 -36.80
N LEU A 8 48.11 -15.18 -36.89
CA LEU A 8 47.08 -14.60 -36.00
C LEU A 8 45.77 -15.35 -36.23
N ILE A 9 45.37 -16.13 -35.26
CA ILE A 9 44.02 -16.69 -35.20
C ILE A 9 43.05 -15.54 -35.13
N PRO A 10 42.06 -15.44 -36.06
CA PRO A 10 41.10 -14.36 -36.00
C PRO A 10 40.36 -14.38 -34.64
N PHE A 11 40.47 -13.31 -33.88
CA PHE A 11 39.78 -13.14 -32.62
C PHE A 11 38.28 -13.18 -32.93
N ARG A 12 37.60 -14.26 -32.60
CA ARG A 12 36.13 -14.29 -32.61
C ARG A 12 35.65 -13.39 -31.52
N LEU A 13 34.89 -12.34 -31.88
CA LEU A 13 34.18 -11.55 -30.91
C LEU A 13 33.34 -12.50 -30.07
N SER A 14 33.57 -12.53 -28.75
CA SER A 14 32.70 -13.24 -27.82
C SER A 14 31.28 -12.74 -27.96
N PRO A 15 30.27 -13.59 -27.80
CA PRO A 15 28.88 -13.13 -27.78
C PRO A 15 28.74 -12.01 -26.75
N THR A 16 28.03 -10.96 -27.12
CA THR A 16 27.76 -9.83 -26.23
C THR A 16 27.14 -10.34 -24.94
N HIS A 17 27.79 -10.06 -23.81
CA HIS A 17 27.24 -10.31 -22.48
C HIS A 17 26.54 -9.04 -22.02
N VAL A 18 25.27 -9.16 -21.60
CA VAL A 18 24.47 -8.07 -21.02
C VAL A 18 24.26 -8.41 -19.53
N GLN A 19 24.60 -7.49 -18.66
CA GLN A 19 24.34 -7.59 -17.24
C GLN A 19 23.48 -6.41 -16.82
N GLU A 20 22.37 -6.73 -16.15
CA GLU A 20 21.51 -5.74 -15.51
C GLU A 20 21.85 -5.68 -14.02
N ASP A 21 21.89 -4.47 -13.47
CA ASP A 21 22.20 -4.25 -12.05
C ASP A 21 21.31 -3.14 -11.47
N ILE A 22 21.16 -3.13 -10.15
CA ILE A 22 20.38 -2.13 -9.43
C ILE A 22 21.31 -1.06 -8.89
N VAL A 23 21.05 0.21 -9.26
CA VAL A 23 21.73 1.36 -8.66
C VAL A 23 20.88 1.90 -7.52
N ILE A 24 21.31 1.67 -6.30
CA ILE A 24 20.67 2.24 -5.10
C ILE A 24 21.29 3.59 -4.81
N ARG A 25 20.50 4.64 -5.00
CA ARG A 25 20.87 6.01 -4.57
C ARG A 25 19.93 6.39 -3.43
N PRO A 26 20.36 6.29 -2.16
CA PRO A 26 19.57 6.72 -1.02
C PRO A 26 19.21 8.19 -1.18
N GLN A 27 17.93 8.49 -1.33
CA GLN A 27 17.50 9.86 -1.54
C GLN A 27 16.21 10.13 -0.78
N THR A 28 16.33 10.85 0.34
CA THR A 28 15.20 11.47 1.02
C THR A 28 15.12 12.93 0.59
N LEU A 29 14.04 13.31 -0.06
CA LEU A 29 13.76 14.70 -0.36
C LEU A 29 13.21 15.39 0.90
N VAL A 30 13.92 16.40 1.40
CA VAL A 30 13.47 17.22 2.53
C VAL A 30 12.95 18.56 2.00
N THR A 31 11.65 18.78 2.13
CA THR A 31 11.01 20.05 1.74
C THR A 31 10.69 20.85 2.99
N ARG A 32 11.13 22.09 3.03
CA ARG A 32 10.81 23.06 4.08
C ARG A 32 9.72 23.99 3.57
N TYR A 33 8.55 23.95 4.22
CA TYR A 33 7.47 24.89 3.96
C TYR A 33 7.57 26.07 4.89
N LEU A 34 7.53 27.28 4.34
CA LEU A 34 7.51 28.53 5.10
C LEU A 34 6.10 29.11 5.00
N HIS A 35 5.43 29.23 6.14
CA HIS A 35 4.07 29.74 6.20
C HIS A 35 4.05 31.16 6.73
N GLY A 36 3.26 32.03 6.08
CA GLY A 36 2.82 33.28 6.67
C GLY A 36 1.84 33.00 7.81
N GLN A 37 1.98 33.75 8.90
CA GLN A 37 1.00 33.71 9.97
C GLN A 37 -0.12 34.71 9.70
N ALA A 38 -1.37 34.24 9.71
CA ALA A 38 -2.55 35.09 9.65
C ALA A 38 -3.48 34.73 10.82
N LEU A 39 -4.21 35.69 11.31
CA LEU A 39 -5.26 35.48 12.33
C LEU A 39 -6.63 35.57 11.67
N CYS A 40 -7.51 34.65 12.00
CA CYS A 40 -8.91 34.74 11.58
C CYS A 40 -9.57 35.93 12.26
N VAL A 41 -10.08 36.88 11.47
CA VAL A 41 -10.74 38.10 11.99
C VAL A 41 -11.98 37.79 12.83
N ARG A 42 -12.61 36.65 12.63
CA ARG A 42 -13.84 36.25 13.33
C ARG A 42 -13.58 35.58 14.68
N CYS A 43 -12.54 34.75 14.82
CA CYS A 43 -12.29 33.95 16.02
C CYS A 43 -10.88 34.14 16.62
N ASN A 44 -10.09 35.03 16.07
CA ASN A 44 -8.71 35.34 16.47
C ASN A 44 -7.78 34.09 16.58
N ARG A 45 -8.08 33.02 15.83
CA ARG A 45 -7.25 31.82 15.78
C ARG A 45 -6.23 31.92 14.65
N PRO A 46 -5.02 31.38 14.82
CA PRO A 46 -4.04 31.33 13.75
C PRO A 46 -4.56 30.46 12.60
N VAL A 47 -4.38 30.94 11.39
CA VAL A 47 -4.72 30.26 10.14
C VAL A 47 -3.42 30.01 9.36
N ILE A 48 -3.22 28.77 8.95
CA ILE A 48 -2.10 28.36 8.13
C ILE A 48 -2.69 27.75 6.86
N GLN A 49 -2.20 28.19 5.71
CA GLN A 49 -2.53 27.58 4.42
C GLN A 49 -1.45 26.57 4.05
N ALA A 50 -1.86 25.36 3.69
CA ALA A 50 -0.95 24.33 3.20
C ALA A 50 -0.32 24.76 1.87
N GLY A 51 0.97 24.52 1.70
CA GLY A 51 1.64 24.62 0.41
C GLY A 51 1.28 23.46 -0.51
N GLU A 52 1.67 23.57 -1.78
CA GLU A 52 1.47 22.50 -2.76
C GLU A 52 2.19 21.20 -2.32
N GLY A 53 1.45 20.09 -2.28
CA GLY A 53 1.95 18.80 -1.84
C GLY A 53 2.22 18.67 -0.33
N GLU A 54 1.94 19.71 0.46
CA GLU A 54 2.12 19.68 1.90
C GLU A 54 0.98 18.95 2.62
N LEU A 55 1.36 18.12 3.58
CA LEU A 55 0.45 17.57 4.57
C LEU A 55 0.70 18.27 5.91
N LEU A 56 -0.17 19.20 6.27
CA LEU A 56 -0.07 19.93 7.55
C LEU A 56 0.08 18.95 8.73
N ASN A 57 0.99 19.29 9.64
CA ASN A 57 1.30 18.50 10.85
C ASN A 57 1.78 17.05 10.55
N ALA A 58 2.37 16.82 9.40
CA ALA A 58 2.89 15.51 9.02
C ALA A 58 4.37 15.60 8.62
N PRO A 59 5.31 15.08 9.43
CA PRO A 59 6.74 15.10 9.10
C PRO A 59 7.12 14.17 7.95
N ILE A 60 6.25 13.20 7.61
CA ILE A 60 6.47 12.23 6.53
C ILE A 60 5.53 12.57 5.36
N GLY A 61 6.09 12.70 4.18
CA GLY A 61 5.37 13.06 2.96
C GLY A 61 4.46 11.96 2.42
N PRO A 62 3.58 12.28 1.45
CA PRO A 62 2.58 11.36 0.93
C PRO A 62 3.20 10.16 0.20
N VAL A 63 4.25 10.35 -0.59
CA VAL A 63 4.93 9.27 -1.33
C VAL A 63 5.50 8.23 -0.36
N ALA A 64 6.22 8.67 0.69
CA ALA A 64 6.77 7.76 1.69
C ALA A 64 5.69 6.98 2.45
N LYS A 65 4.54 7.61 2.74
CA LYS A 65 3.39 6.94 3.34
C LYS A 65 2.79 5.88 2.42
N SER A 66 2.58 6.21 1.15
CA SER A 66 2.06 5.28 0.15
C SER A 66 3.01 4.10 -0.07
N THR A 67 4.32 4.35 -0.11
CA THR A 67 5.33 3.29 -0.21
C THR A 67 5.30 2.37 1.01
N ALA A 68 5.21 2.92 2.22
CA ALA A 68 5.12 2.11 3.44
C ALA A 68 3.85 1.22 3.44
N LEU A 69 2.71 1.76 3.01
CA LEU A 69 1.46 1.00 2.88
C LEU A 69 1.55 -0.08 1.80
N TYR A 70 2.14 0.24 0.65
CA TYR A 70 2.37 -0.75 -0.42
C TYR A 70 3.23 -1.91 0.06
N LEU A 71 4.36 -1.63 0.72
CA LEU A 71 5.23 -2.64 1.30
C LEU A 71 4.49 -3.50 2.33
N ARG A 72 3.62 -2.89 3.13
CA ARG A 72 2.84 -3.60 4.15
C ARG A 72 1.77 -4.49 3.54
N TYR A 73 0.93 -3.94 2.67
CA TYR A 73 -0.29 -4.62 2.21
C TYR A 73 -0.09 -5.42 0.93
N ARG A 74 0.70 -4.90 0.00
CA ARG A 74 0.95 -5.61 -1.26
C ARG A 74 2.08 -6.63 -1.14
N MET A 75 3.15 -6.26 -0.39
CA MET A 75 4.35 -7.10 -0.24
C MET A 75 4.35 -7.92 1.04
N GLY A 76 3.40 -7.72 1.95
CA GLY A 76 3.29 -8.46 3.21
C GLY A 76 4.40 -8.16 4.23
N ILE A 77 5.15 -7.06 4.06
CA ILE A 77 6.29 -6.74 4.92
C ILE A 77 5.81 -6.18 6.27
N PRO A 78 6.23 -6.75 7.42
CA PRO A 78 5.87 -6.22 8.73
C PRO A 78 6.35 -4.78 8.94
N TYR A 79 5.63 -3.95 9.70
CA TYR A 79 5.97 -2.53 9.94
C TYR A 79 7.42 -2.31 10.38
N ARG A 80 7.93 -3.16 11.25
CA ARG A 80 9.30 -3.06 11.74
C ARG A 80 10.31 -3.22 10.59
N LYS A 81 10.07 -4.17 9.69
CA LYS A 81 10.89 -4.39 8.50
C LYS A 81 10.69 -3.31 7.43
N THR A 82 9.48 -2.80 7.29
CA THR A 82 9.18 -1.66 6.42
C THR A 82 10.00 -0.43 6.82
N THR A 83 10.03 -0.09 8.12
CA THR A 83 10.80 1.07 8.60
C THR A 83 12.31 0.86 8.47
N GLU A 84 12.80 -0.36 8.69
CA GLU A 84 14.19 -0.74 8.47
C GLU A 84 14.58 -0.58 6.99
N LEU A 85 13.81 -1.14 6.08
CA LEU A 85 14.04 -1.08 4.64
C LEU A 85 14.08 0.36 4.13
N LEU A 86 13.10 1.18 4.51
CA LEU A 86 13.04 2.58 4.07
C LEU A 86 14.20 3.42 4.65
N ARG A 87 14.68 3.09 5.84
CA ARG A 87 15.88 3.70 6.42
C ARG A 87 17.14 3.28 5.66
N GLU A 88 17.29 1.99 5.38
CA GLU A 88 18.49 1.44 4.73
C GLU A 88 18.61 1.88 3.26
N LEU A 89 17.51 1.80 2.49
CA LEU A 89 17.53 2.11 1.07
C LEU A 89 17.42 3.61 0.76
N TYR A 90 16.73 4.40 1.59
CA TYR A 90 16.42 5.80 1.29
C TYR A 90 16.89 6.78 2.35
N GLY A 91 17.43 6.31 3.48
CA GLY A 91 17.79 7.17 4.61
C GLY A 91 16.58 7.74 5.37
N LEU A 92 15.35 7.31 5.06
CA LEU A 92 14.13 7.81 5.67
C LEU A 92 13.91 7.17 7.05
N LYS A 93 13.89 8.02 8.09
CA LYS A 93 13.77 7.57 9.47
C LYS A 93 12.38 7.86 10.04
N PHE A 94 11.66 6.82 10.43
CA PHE A 94 10.43 6.92 11.22
C PHE A 94 10.20 5.60 11.99
N VAL A 95 9.35 5.65 13.00
CA VAL A 95 9.10 4.50 13.88
C VAL A 95 7.91 3.66 13.38
N PRO A 96 7.84 2.35 13.71
CA PRO A 96 6.71 1.50 13.32
C PRO A 96 5.34 2.04 13.74
N ALA A 97 5.24 2.71 14.89
CA ALA A 97 4.00 3.36 15.33
C ALA A 97 3.50 4.46 14.36
N SER A 98 4.43 5.16 13.68
CA SER A 98 4.05 6.11 12.63
C SER A 98 3.43 5.42 11.42
N ALA A 99 3.96 4.25 11.03
CA ALA A 99 3.40 3.44 9.95
C ALA A 99 1.98 2.98 10.28
N LEU A 100 1.70 2.56 11.52
CA LEU A 100 0.35 2.26 11.98
C LEU A 100 -0.59 3.47 11.91
N GLY A 101 -0.06 4.68 12.15
CA GLY A 101 -0.79 5.93 11.95
C GLY A 101 -1.14 6.21 10.48
N PHE A 102 -0.33 5.71 9.53
CA PHE A 102 -0.64 5.80 8.10
C PHE A 102 -1.83 4.91 7.74
N ASP A 103 -1.90 3.70 8.29
CA ASP A 103 -3.03 2.78 8.09
C ASP A 103 -4.35 3.41 8.51
N ARG A 104 -4.42 3.97 9.71
CA ARG A 104 -5.65 4.62 10.20
C ARG A 104 -6.15 5.69 9.25
N LYS A 105 -5.23 6.49 8.69
CA LYS A 105 -5.58 7.53 7.71
C LYS A 105 -5.99 6.94 6.35
N ALA A 106 -5.34 5.87 5.92
CA ALA A 106 -5.68 5.17 4.70
C ALA A 106 -7.07 4.51 4.81
N THR A 107 -7.35 3.84 5.92
CA THR A 107 -8.65 3.22 6.20
C THR A 107 -9.78 4.24 6.19
N ALA A 108 -9.59 5.40 6.84
CA ALA A 108 -10.59 6.46 6.85
C ALA A 108 -10.90 7.01 5.44
N ARG A 109 -9.90 7.05 4.56
CA ARG A 109 -10.08 7.47 3.15
C ARG A 109 -10.59 6.35 2.25
N GLY A 110 -10.32 5.10 2.60
CA GLY A 110 -10.74 3.92 1.85
C GLY A 110 -12.18 3.51 2.06
N GLY A 111 -12.86 4.05 3.09
CA GLY A 111 -14.25 3.70 3.39
C GLY A 111 -15.20 3.74 2.19
N PRO A 112 -15.27 4.84 1.42
CA PRO A 112 -16.11 4.89 0.23
C PRO A 112 -15.79 3.82 -0.83
N ILE A 113 -14.51 3.47 -1.00
CA ILE A 113 -14.09 2.40 -1.92
C ILE A 113 -14.55 1.03 -1.40
N TYR A 114 -14.47 0.81 -0.10
CA TYR A 114 -14.95 -0.42 0.53
C TYR A 114 -16.45 -0.62 0.32
N GLU A 115 -17.25 0.44 0.48
CA GLU A 115 -18.69 0.41 0.23
C GLU A 115 -19.01 0.17 -1.26
N ASP A 116 -18.29 0.83 -2.17
CA ASP A 116 -18.44 0.63 -3.62
C ASP A 116 -18.12 -0.83 -4.03
N LEU A 117 -17.09 -1.43 -3.45
CA LEU A 117 -16.77 -2.84 -3.67
C LEU A 117 -17.89 -3.76 -3.19
N ARG A 118 -18.47 -3.48 -2.02
CA ARG A 118 -19.61 -4.25 -1.50
C ARG A 118 -20.82 -4.14 -2.42
N ASP A 119 -21.12 -2.94 -2.89
CA ASP A 119 -22.27 -2.72 -3.77
C ASP A 119 -22.07 -3.41 -5.13
N LYS A 120 -20.85 -3.46 -5.64
CA LYS A 120 -20.52 -4.23 -6.84
C LYS A 120 -20.66 -5.74 -6.64
N ILE A 121 -20.32 -6.27 -5.48
CA ILE A 121 -20.58 -7.68 -5.13
C ILE A 121 -22.08 -7.96 -5.15
N ARG A 122 -22.89 -7.07 -4.57
CA ARG A 122 -24.34 -7.22 -4.52
C ARG A 122 -25.04 -7.24 -5.87
N THR A 123 -24.43 -6.62 -6.87
CA THR A 123 -24.94 -6.54 -8.24
C THR A 123 -24.27 -7.52 -9.21
N SER A 124 -23.46 -8.44 -8.71
CA SER A 124 -22.76 -9.43 -9.52
C SER A 124 -23.65 -10.65 -9.79
N ASP A 125 -23.64 -11.16 -11.02
CA ASP A 125 -24.41 -12.35 -11.41
C ASP A 125 -23.93 -13.62 -10.73
N VAL A 126 -22.61 -13.74 -10.52
CA VAL A 126 -21.96 -14.88 -9.86
C VAL A 126 -20.96 -14.40 -8.84
N VAL A 127 -21.02 -14.92 -7.63
CA VAL A 127 -20.07 -14.62 -6.55
C VAL A 127 -19.66 -15.91 -5.87
N HIS A 128 -18.35 -16.11 -5.70
CA HIS A 128 -17.79 -17.15 -4.84
C HIS A 128 -17.68 -16.57 -3.42
N ALA A 129 -18.21 -17.29 -2.46
CA ALA A 129 -18.18 -16.89 -1.06
C ALA A 129 -17.63 -18.00 -0.17
N ASP A 130 -16.84 -17.60 0.82
CA ASP A 130 -16.29 -18.51 1.84
C ASP A 130 -16.03 -17.73 3.12
N GLU A 131 -15.94 -18.43 4.24
CA GLU A 131 -15.54 -17.83 5.50
C GLU A 131 -14.50 -18.69 6.23
N THR A 132 -13.59 -18.03 6.92
CA THR A 132 -12.59 -18.66 7.75
C THR A 132 -12.57 -18.06 9.15
N SER A 133 -12.30 -18.90 10.15
CA SER A 133 -12.13 -18.42 11.52
C SER A 133 -10.84 -17.62 11.66
N TRP A 134 -10.90 -16.53 12.40
CA TRP A 134 -9.75 -15.69 12.72
C TRP A 134 -9.77 -15.27 14.18
N ARG A 135 -8.61 -15.19 14.82
CA ARG A 135 -8.49 -14.71 16.20
C ARG A 135 -7.75 -13.37 16.22
N SER A 136 -8.34 -12.37 16.88
CA SER A 136 -7.71 -11.11 17.18
C SER A 136 -7.79 -10.84 18.67
N ASP A 137 -6.65 -10.64 19.32
CA ASP A 137 -6.52 -10.39 20.77
C ASP A 137 -7.26 -11.42 21.64
N GLY A 138 -7.21 -12.69 21.24
CA GLY A 138 -7.89 -13.79 21.95
C GLY A 138 -9.38 -13.92 21.65
N VAL A 139 -9.99 -12.98 20.94
CA VAL A 139 -11.41 -13.00 20.57
C VAL A 139 -11.58 -13.65 19.20
N GLY A 140 -12.52 -14.58 19.09
CA GLY A 140 -12.89 -15.22 17.82
C GLY A 140 -13.63 -14.27 16.90
N HIS A 141 -13.26 -14.29 15.62
CA HIS A 141 -13.92 -13.59 14.53
C HIS A 141 -13.97 -14.51 13.31
N TYR A 142 -14.69 -14.10 12.29
CA TYR A 142 -14.72 -14.72 10.98
C TYR A 142 -14.32 -13.70 9.93
N VAL A 143 -13.46 -14.11 9.02
CA VAL A 143 -13.16 -13.36 7.80
C VAL A 143 -14.01 -13.97 6.71
N TRP A 144 -14.94 -13.17 6.20
CA TRP A 144 -15.80 -13.51 5.08
C TRP A 144 -15.15 -13.00 3.80
N PHE A 145 -15.09 -13.84 2.83
CA PHE A 145 -14.69 -13.52 1.46
C PHE A 145 -15.90 -13.56 0.55
N ALA A 146 -16.00 -12.60 -0.35
CA ALA A 146 -16.93 -12.60 -1.46
C ALA A 146 -16.20 -12.08 -2.71
N GLY A 147 -16.26 -12.77 -3.83
CA GLY A 147 -15.51 -12.36 -5.00
C GLY A 147 -15.87 -13.08 -6.28
N ASN A 148 -15.42 -12.50 -7.39
CA ASN A 148 -15.50 -13.07 -8.72
C ASN A 148 -14.19 -12.82 -9.48
N GLU A 149 -14.15 -13.01 -10.80
CA GLU A 149 -12.94 -12.82 -11.61
C GLU A 149 -12.32 -11.41 -11.48
N ASN A 150 -13.13 -10.38 -11.18
CA ASN A 150 -12.72 -8.99 -11.19
C ASN A 150 -12.70 -8.34 -9.80
N LEU A 151 -13.37 -8.93 -8.82
CA LEU A 151 -13.61 -8.33 -7.51
C LEU A 151 -13.22 -9.28 -6.39
N ALA A 152 -12.65 -8.73 -5.33
CA ALA A 152 -12.42 -9.41 -4.07
C ALA A 152 -12.83 -8.48 -2.93
N PHE A 153 -13.79 -8.92 -2.15
CA PHE A 153 -14.32 -8.22 -0.99
C PHE A 153 -14.11 -9.06 0.27
N PHE A 154 -13.67 -8.42 1.35
CA PHE A 154 -13.46 -9.07 2.63
C PHE A 154 -14.23 -8.33 3.72
N HIS A 155 -14.93 -9.08 4.54
CA HIS A 155 -15.64 -8.56 5.71
C HIS A 155 -15.24 -9.34 6.97
N ILE A 156 -15.08 -8.63 8.08
CA ILE A 156 -14.71 -9.26 9.35
C ILE A 156 -15.86 -9.05 10.33
N ASP A 157 -16.40 -10.14 10.85
CA ASP A 157 -17.44 -10.12 11.87
C ASP A 157 -17.15 -11.12 13.00
N ARG A 158 -17.78 -10.94 14.13
CA ARG A 158 -17.72 -11.88 15.26
C ARG A 158 -18.59 -13.12 15.07
N HIS A 159 -19.56 -13.03 14.16
CA HIS A 159 -20.56 -14.06 13.96
C HIS A 159 -20.38 -14.75 12.62
N ARG A 160 -20.76 -16.02 12.62
CA ARG A 160 -20.98 -16.82 11.42
C ARG A 160 -22.48 -17.06 11.28
N SER A 161 -23.20 -16.07 10.76
CA SER A 161 -24.66 -16.11 10.69
C SER A 161 -25.18 -15.61 9.34
N ALA A 162 -26.42 -15.96 9.05
CA ALA A 162 -27.13 -15.46 7.88
C ALA A 162 -27.23 -13.92 7.86
N ASP A 163 -27.26 -13.26 9.02
CA ASP A 163 -27.32 -11.80 9.10
C ASP A 163 -26.04 -11.15 8.58
N VAL A 164 -24.89 -11.78 8.79
CA VAL A 164 -23.63 -11.31 8.22
C VAL A 164 -23.64 -11.48 6.70
N ALA A 165 -24.12 -12.63 6.20
CA ALA A 165 -24.30 -12.83 4.76
C ALA A 165 -25.23 -11.76 4.15
N LYS A 166 -26.35 -11.45 4.79
CA LYS A 166 -27.25 -10.37 4.37
C LYS A 166 -26.56 -9.00 4.38
N THR A 167 -25.67 -8.75 5.34
CA THR A 167 -24.90 -7.51 5.38
C THR A 167 -23.96 -7.39 4.17
N ILE A 168 -23.41 -8.49 3.69
CA ILE A 168 -22.50 -8.53 2.55
C ILE A 168 -23.29 -8.47 1.24
N PHE A 169 -24.23 -9.37 1.04
CA PHE A 169 -24.93 -9.58 -0.23
C PHE A 169 -26.19 -8.75 -0.39
N GLY A 170 -26.78 -8.28 0.70
CA GLY A 170 -28.14 -7.68 0.70
C GLY A 170 -29.21 -8.72 0.96
N GLU A 171 -30.45 -8.28 1.18
CA GLU A 171 -31.59 -9.17 1.38
C GLU A 171 -32.15 -9.72 0.07
N ASP A 172 -31.99 -8.96 -1.01
CA ASP A 172 -32.56 -9.22 -2.34
C ASP A 172 -31.51 -9.68 -3.37
N PHE A 173 -30.43 -10.35 -2.89
CA PHE A 173 -29.41 -10.88 -3.80
C PHE A 173 -29.99 -12.01 -4.63
N ASP A 174 -30.07 -11.82 -5.96
CA ASP A 174 -30.60 -12.77 -6.94
C ASP A 174 -29.52 -13.47 -7.78
N GLY A 175 -28.24 -13.19 -7.50
CA GLY A 175 -27.10 -13.85 -8.13
C GLY A 175 -26.89 -15.29 -7.64
N THR A 176 -25.95 -15.98 -8.26
CA THR A 176 -25.53 -17.34 -7.87
C THR A 176 -24.35 -17.25 -6.87
N LEU A 177 -24.45 -17.98 -5.75
CA LEU A 177 -23.40 -18.16 -4.74
C LEU A 177 -22.71 -19.51 -4.94
#